data_df31a330c79d8d88f1b0969d8dc32c24
#
_entry.id   df31a330c79d8d88f1b0969d8dc32c24
#
_cell.length_a   1.000
_cell.length_b   1.000
_cell.length_c   1.000
_cell.angle_alpha   90.00
_cell.angle_beta   90.00
_cell.angle_gamma   90.00
#
_symmetry.space_group_name_H-M   'P 1'
#
loop_
_entity.id
_entity.type
_entity.pdbx_description
1 polymer ?
#
loop_
_entity_poly.entity_id
_entity_poly.type
_entity_poly.pdbx_seq_one_letter_code
_entity_poly.pdbx_strand_id
1 'polypeptide(L)'
;KKIDIKSLIKRNDELGTLSLSLDEMTNELQKRVNTAENFSTDLVHEIRNPLASLKSASEILGVTNDNIEKEKLTKILTHDVERIERLITDYSQMLKDEVAITKESMKILDLKKIADSVVDDFNAIYNTKRGIHIDLQSKNSGEKFNIKGIENRIEQVLANLLENSISFSKDNQSIVVKLSQKKDGKISLSVIDEGVGFKEKNTDKIFKRFYSNRPDKFGEHSGLGLNIVKNLVDLHGGQVIASNNVNKKGAKVEIIFPKLNWYIE
;
A
#
# COMPACT_ATOMS: atom_id res chain seq x y z
N LYS A 1 19.42 -26.53 -15.70
CA LYS A 1 19.01 -26.93 -17.09
C LYS A 1 17.55 -26.53 -17.22
N LYS A 2 17.24 -25.56 -18.09
CA LYS A 2 15.85 -25.28 -18.50
C LYS A 2 15.36 -26.48 -19.31
N ILE A 3 14.29 -27.09 -18.87
CA ILE A 3 13.60 -28.12 -19.67
C ILE A 3 12.88 -27.33 -20.78
N ASP A 4 13.22 -27.60 -22.03
CA ASP A 4 12.55 -26.97 -23.17
C ASP A 4 11.22 -27.70 -23.43
N ILE A 5 10.15 -27.15 -22.86
CA ILE A 5 8.79 -27.67 -22.99
C ILE A 5 8.09 -27.11 -24.23
N LYS A 6 8.71 -26.20 -24.97
CA LYS A 6 8.07 -25.49 -26.10
C LYS A 6 7.50 -26.38 -27.19
N SER A 7 8.13 -27.53 -27.43
CA SER A 7 7.63 -28.52 -28.40
C SER A 7 6.39 -29.27 -27.92
N LEU A 8 6.25 -29.44 -26.59
CA LEU A 8 5.13 -30.14 -25.97
C LEU A 8 3.89 -29.24 -25.85
N ILE A 9 4.09 -27.94 -25.63
CA ILE A 9 3.00 -26.93 -25.50
C ILE A 9 2.17 -26.81 -26.80
N LYS A 10 2.77 -27.15 -27.95
CA LYS A 10 2.07 -27.09 -29.26
C LYS A 10 1.17 -28.30 -29.55
N ARG A 11 1.10 -29.27 -28.65
CA ARG A 11 0.25 -30.46 -28.82
C ARG A 11 -1.18 -30.15 -28.39
N ASN A 12 -2.15 -30.74 -29.12
CA ASN A 12 -3.57 -30.62 -28.82
C ASN A 12 -4.12 -31.85 -28.07
N ASP A 13 -3.27 -32.49 -27.26
CA ASP A 13 -3.62 -33.69 -26.46
C ASP A 13 -3.40 -33.40 -24.96
N GLU A 14 -3.62 -34.40 -24.13
CA GLU A 14 -3.46 -34.32 -22.66
C GLU A 14 -2.03 -33.92 -22.26
N LEU A 15 -1.03 -34.33 -23.04
CA LEU A 15 0.36 -33.94 -22.83
C LEU A 15 0.59 -32.46 -23.10
N GLY A 16 -0.09 -31.90 -24.10
CA GLY A 16 -0.07 -30.46 -24.38
C GLY A 16 -0.68 -29.65 -23.23
N THR A 17 -1.84 -30.09 -22.73
CA THR A 17 -2.52 -29.45 -21.59
C THR A 17 -1.67 -29.50 -20.32
N LEU A 18 -1.08 -30.67 -20.03
CA LEU A 18 -0.17 -30.82 -18.86
C LEU A 18 1.08 -29.93 -19.01
N SER A 19 1.65 -29.84 -20.22
CA SER A 19 2.84 -29.00 -20.48
C SER A 19 2.53 -27.52 -20.31
N LEU A 20 1.36 -27.04 -20.72
CA LEU A 20 0.90 -25.66 -20.49
C LEU A 20 0.77 -25.38 -19.00
N SER A 21 0.11 -26.26 -18.26
CA SER A 21 -0.04 -26.09 -16.80
C SER A 21 1.29 -26.06 -16.05
N LEU A 22 2.25 -26.91 -16.47
CA LEU A 22 3.60 -26.91 -15.91
C LEU A 22 4.39 -25.64 -16.27
N ASP A 23 4.24 -25.12 -17.49
CA ASP A 23 4.88 -23.86 -17.91
C ASP A 23 4.31 -22.68 -17.13
N GLU A 24 2.99 -22.59 -17.00
CA GLU A 24 2.32 -21.57 -16.18
C GLU A 24 2.78 -21.62 -14.72
N MET A 25 2.80 -22.82 -14.10
CA MET A 25 3.27 -23.00 -12.72
C MET A 25 4.74 -22.61 -12.56
N THR A 26 5.60 -22.99 -13.51
CA THR A 26 7.03 -22.66 -13.48
C THR A 26 7.26 -21.15 -13.64
N ASN A 27 6.52 -20.51 -14.53
CA ASN A 27 6.61 -19.06 -14.74
C ASN A 27 6.09 -18.28 -13.52
N GLU A 28 5.01 -18.75 -12.89
CA GLU A 28 4.51 -18.15 -11.65
C GLU A 28 5.50 -18.32 -10.50
N LEU A 29 6.08 -19.52 -10.34
CA LEU A 29 7.11 -19.76 -9.32
C LEU A 29 8.35 -18.87 -9.55
N GLN A 30 8.83 -18.77 -10.78
CA GLN A 30 9.96 -17.89 -11.12
C GLN A 30 9.65 -16.42 -10.82
N LYS A 31 8.42 -15.98 -11.11
CA LYS A 31 7.95 -14.62 -10.78
C LYS A 31 7.96 -14.39 -9.28
N ARG A 32 7.49 -15.34 -8.48
CA ARG A 32 7.51 -15.27 -7.00
C ARG A 32 8.93 -15.23 -6.46
N VAL A 33 9.84 -16.08 -6.97
CA VAL A 33 11.25 -16.08 -6.57
C VAL A 33 11.91 -14.73 -6.88
N ASN A 34 11.76 -14.23 -8.10
CA ASN A 34 12.31 -12.94 -8.51
C ASN A 34 11.76 -11.78 -7.65
N THR A 35 10.46 -11.85 -7.32
CA THR A 35 9.82 -10.86 -6.45
C THR A 35 10.42 -10.87 -5.05
N ALA A 36 10.63 -12.07 -4.47
CA ALA A 36 11.24 -12.23 -3.16
C ALA A 36 12.72 -11.80 -3.13
N GLU A 37 13.49 -12.11 -4.16
CA GLU A 37 14.90 -11.70 -4.29
C GLU A 37 15.03 -10.17 -4.40
N ASN A 38 14.26 -9.54 -5.28
CA ASN A 38 14.25 -8.09 -5.42
C ASN A 38 13.87 -7.41 -4.12
N PHE A 39 12.86 -7.96 -3.44
CA PHE A 39 12.39 -7.43 -2.18
C PHE A 39 13.43 -7.56 -1.06
N SER A 40 14.11 -8.70 -0.95
CA SER A 40 15.21 -8.88 0.00
C SER A 40 16.35 -7.89 -0.25
N THR A 41 16.66 -7.64 -1.51
CA THR A 41 17.69 -6.67 -1.91
C THR A 41 17.28 -5.24 -1.51
N ASP A 42 16.05 -4.85 -1.81
CA ASP A 42 15.51 -3.53 -1.46
C ASP A 42 15.53 -3.32 0.07
N LEU A 43 15.10 -4.32 0.85
CA LEU A 43 15.11 -4.27 2.31
C LEU A 43 16.52 -4.09 2.88
N VAL A 44 17.50 -4.86 2.37
CA VAL A 44 18.90 -4.73 2.80
C VAL A 44 19.41 -3.32 2.56
N HIS A 45 19.07 -2.71 1.43
CA HIS A 45 19.46 -1.32 1.13
C HIS A 45 18.80 -0.33 2.09
N GLU A 46 17.51 -0.48 2.39
CA GLU A 46 16.77 0.42 3.28
C GLU A 46 17.17 0.28 4.75
N ILE A 47 17.62 -0.89 5.19
CA ILE A 47 18.18 -1.09 6.54
C ILE A 47 19.62 -0.57 6.62
N ARG A 48 20.42 -0.68 5.58
CA ARG A 48 21.81 -0.22 5.57
C ARG A 48 21.95 1.29 5.82
N ASN A 49 21.00 2.07 5.29
CA ASN A 49 21.04 3.54 5.43
C ASN A 49 20.92 4.00 6.90
N PRO A 50 19.89 3.63 7.67
CA PRO A 50 19.82 3.99 9.09
C PRO A 50 20.93 3.35 9.92
N LEU A 51 21.41 2.15 9.60
CA LEU A 51 22.56 1.56 10.27
C LEU A 51 23.85 2.38 10.08
N ALA A 52 24.09 2.93 8.89
CA ALA A 52 25.21 3.82 8.65
C ALA A 52 25.09 5.13 9.44
N SER A 53 23.87 5.70 9.51
CA SER A 53 23.56 6.89 10.32
C SER A 53 23.76 6.63 11.82
N LEU A 54 23.23 5.50 12.33
CA LEU A 54 23.42 5.05 13.72
C LEU A 54 24.91 4.92 14.06
N LYS A 55 25.70 4.31 13.18
CA LYS A 55 27.15 4.15 13.39
C LYS A 55 27.83 5.52 13.50
N SER A 56 27.57 6.41 12.55
CA SER A 56 28.18 7.77 12.55
C SER A 56 27.75 8.57 13.78
N ALA A 57 26.48 8.55 14.13
CA ALA A 57 25.98 9.26 15.31
C ALA A 57 26.58 8.71 16.61
N SER A 58 26.75 7.39 16.72
CA SER A 58 27.38 6.75 17.87
C SER A 58 28.86 7.11 17.99
N GLU A 59 29.61 7.17 16.89
CA GLU A 59 31.04 7.58 16.87
C GLU A 59 31.20 9.01 17.35
N ILE A 60 30.35 9.94 16.89
CA ILE A 60 30.40 11.36 17.31
C ILE A 60 29.96 11.49 18.76
N LEU A 61 28.93 10.74 19.20
CA LEU A 61 28.45 10.77 20.59
C LEU A 61 29.55 10.36 21.59
N GLY A 62 30.43 9.45 21.16
CA GLY A 62 31.56 8.98 22.00
C GLY A 62 32.67 10.04 22.20
N VAL A 63 32.76 11.04 21.37
CA VAL A 63 33.83 12.05 21.40
C VAL A 63 33.35 13.46 21.73
N THR A 64 32.07 13.79 21.52
CA THR A 64 31.53 15.13 21.79
C THR A 64 31.32 15.35 23.30
N ASN A 65 31.63 16.55 23.76
CA ASN A 65 31.34 17.03 25.14
C ASN A 65 30.19 18.02 25.20
N ASP A 66 29.64 18.43 24.05
CA ASP A 66 28.52 19.37 23.98
C ASP A 66 27.18 18.66 24.28
N ASN A 67 26.50 19.11 25.32
CA ASN A 67 25.22 18.52 25.73
C ASN A 67 24.11 18.74 24.70
N ILE A 68 24.12 19.86 23.97
CA ILE A 68 23.13 20.13 22.90
C ILE A 68 23.35 19.16 21.72
N GLU A 69 24.61 18.93 21.38
CA GLU A 69 24.96 17.98 20.32
C GLU A 69 24.62 16.54 20.73
N LYS A 70 24.89 16.15 21.99
CA LYS A 70 24.49 14.86 22.54
C LYS A 70 22.98 14.62 22.45
N GLU A 71 22.17 15.61 22.79
CA GLU A 71 20.73 15.51 22.70
C GLU A 71 20.25 15.31 21.24
N LYS A 72 20.82 16.06 20.30
CA LYS A 72 20.53 15.89 18.86
C LYS A 72 20.92 14.51 18.34
N LEU A 73 22.12 14.02 18.69
CA LEU A 73 22.59 12.70 18.29
C LEU A 73 21.72 11.59 18.88
N THR A 74 21.31 11.71 20.15
CA THR A 74 20.41 10.74 20.79
C THR A 74 19.05 10.70 20.07
N LYS A 75 18.50 11.84 19.65
CA LYS A 75 17.27 11.89 18.85
C LYS A 75 17.43 11.19 17.50
N ILE A 76 18.57 11.37 16.83
CA ILE A 76 18.87 10.67 15.57
C ILE A 76 18.93 9.16 15.79
N LEU A 77 19.65 8.71 16.85
CA LEU A 77 19.75 7.29 17.19
C LEU A 77 18.37 6.66 17.44
N THR A 78 17.54 7.30 18.27
CA THR A 78 16.18 6.81 18.58
C THR A 78 15.34 6.74 17.31
N HIS A 79 15.36 7.79 16.50
CA HIS A 79 14.60 7.85 15.24
C HIS A 79 15.00 6.74 14.25
N ASP A 80 16.31 6.47 14.10
CA ASP A 80 16.80 5.46 13.18
C ASP A 80 16.49 4.04 13.67
N VAL A 81 16.51 3.79 14.99
CA VAL A 81 16.04 2.52 15.59
C VAL A 81 14.55 2.31 15.29
N GLU A 82 13.71 3.28 15.60
CA GLU A 82 12.27 3.21 15.33
C GLU A 82 11.97 3.01 13.84
N ARG A 83 12.79 3.57 12.96
CA ARG A 83 12.69 3.36 11.52
C ARG A 83 12.97 1.91 11.14
N ILE A 84 14.03 1.31 11.69
CA ILE A 84 14.37 -0.10 11.43
C ILE A 84 13.28 -1.02 11.96
N GLU A 85 12.76 -0.78 13.18
CA GLU A 85 11.67 -1.56 13.76
C GLU A 85 10.42 -1.53 12.85
N ARG A 86 10.05 -0.37 12.34
CA ARG A 86 8.93 -0.23 11.39
C ARG A 86 9.19 -0.98 10.10
N LEU A 87 10.38 -0.86 9.49
CA LEU A 87 10.73 -1.59 8.28
C LEU A 87 10.60 -3.10 8.47
N ILE A 88 11.06 -3.63 9.61
CA ILE A 88 10.96 -5.06 9.93
C ILE A 88 9.51 -5.49 10.16
N THR A 89 8.73 -4.68 10.85
CA THR A 89 7.32 -4.95 11.13
C THR A 89 6.49 -4.98 9.85
N ASP A 90 6.62 -3.94 9.02
CA ASP A 90 5.92 -3.83 7.74
C ASP A 90 6.32 -4.96 6.79
N TYR A 91 7.62 -5.33 6.80
CA TYR A 91 8.12 -6.48 6.06
C TYR A 91 7.49 -7.80 6.51
N SER A 92 7.48 -8.03 7.82
CA SER A 92 6.91 -9.26 8.39
C SER A 92 5.41 -9.36 8.10
N GLN A 93 4.70 -8.23 8.15
CA GLN A 93 3.28 -8.18 7.83
C GLN A 93 3.02 -8.48 6.35
N MET A 94 3.80 -7.88 5.45
CA MET A 94 3.69 -8.13 4.02
C MET A 94 3.92 -9.60 3.66
N LEU A 95 4.90 -10.28 4.28
CA LEU A 95 5.12 -11.72 4.09
C LEU A 95 3.94 -12.57 4.59
N LYS A 96 3.38 -12.23 5.75
CA LYS A 96 2.18 -12.90 6.27
C LYS A 96 1.00 -12.72 5.34
N ASP A 97 0.83 -11.53 4.80
CA ASP A 97 -0.24 -11.19 3.87
C ASP A 97 -0.11 -12.00 2.57
N GLU A 98 1.09 -12.16 2.03
CA GLU A 98 1.32 -12.96 0.82
C GLU A 98 1.00 -14.45 1.02
N VAL A 99 1.27 -15.00 2.20
CA VAL A 99 0.92 -16.38 2.56
C VAL A 99 -0.58 -16.53 2.84
N ALA A 100 -1.19 -15.57 3.53
CA ALA A 100 -2.62 -15.61 3.87
C ALA A 100 -3.52 -15.50 2.63
N ILE A 101 -3.14 -14.68 1.64
CA ILE A 101 -3.84 -14.52 0.36
C ILE A 101 -4.08 -15.86 -0.34
N THR A 102 -3.17 -16.82 -0.22
CA THR A 102 -3.32 -18.16 -0.85
C THR A 102 -4.35 -19.04 -0.16
N LYS A 103 -4.79 -18.70 1.06
CA LYS A 103 -5.72 -19.48 1.89
C LYS A 103 -7.10 -18.85 2.05
N GLU A 104 -7.22 -17.54 1.82
CA GLU A 104 -8.46 -16.80 2.02
C GLU A 104 -9.33 -16.80 0.75
N SER A 105 -10.62 -17.09 0.91
CA SER A 105 -11.58 -17.08 -0.21
C SER A 105 -12.19 -15.68 -0.39
N MET A 106 -12.27 -15.23 -1.63
CA MET A 106 -12.98 -13.99 -1.97
C MET A 106 -14.48 -14.17 -1.79
N LYS A 107 -15.12 -13.21 -1.12
CA LYS A 107 -16.57 -13.15 -0.87
C LYS A 107 -17.17 -11.89 -1.48
N ILE A 108 -18.48 -11.83 -1.60
CA ILE A 108 -19.19 -10.60 -1.95
C ILE A 108 -19.24 -9.74 -0.69
N LEU A 109 -18.68 -8.54 -0.78
CA LEU A 109 -18.54 -7.58 0.31
C LEU A 109 -19.28 -6.30 -0.02
N ASP A 110 -19.90 -5.69 0.99
CA ASP A 110 -20.43 -4.33 0.90
C ASP A 110 -19.32 -3.32 1.25
N LEU A 111 -18.72 -2.72 0.22
CA LEU A 111 -17.61 -1.77 0.37
C LEU A 111 -18.01 -0.54 1.22
N LYS A 112 -19.30 -0.16 1.22
CA LYS A 112 -19.76 0.97 2.03
C LYS A 112 -19.64 0.66 3.52
N LYS A 113 -20.08 -0.54 3.95
CA LYS A 113 -19.99 -0.96 5.35
C LYS A 113 -18.54 -1.00 5.85
N ILE A 114 -17.63 -1.52 5.00
CA ILE A 114 -16.19 -1.54 5.31
C ILE A 114 -15.66 -0.12 5.44
N ALA A 115 -16.03 0.76 4.50
CA ALA A 115 -15.57 2.15 4.52
C ALA A 115 -16.14 2.92 5.72
N ASP A 116 -17.43 2.73 6.10
CA ASP A 116 -18.03 3.32 7.30
C ASP A 116 -17.23 2.90 8.55
N SER A 117 -16.98 1.59 8.74
CA SER A 117 -16.25 1.08 9.92
C SER A 117 -14.83 1.67 10.04
N VAL A 118 -14.05 1.63 8.96
CA VAL A 118 -12.68 2.15 8.98
C VAL A 118 -12.64 3.66 9.18
N VAL A 119 -13.55 4.41 8.56
CA VAL A 119 -13.63 5.87 8.73
C VAL A 119 -13.99 6.23 10.16
N ASP A 120 -14.92 5.51 10.79
CA ASP A 120 -15.31 5.75 12.18
C ASP A 120 -14.13 5.51 13.15
N ASP A 121 -13.38 4.42 12.96
CA ASP A 121 -12.19 4.11 13.77
C ASP A 121 -11.13 5.22 13.65
N PHE A 122 -10.86 5.68 12.44
CA PHE A 122 -9.88 6.75 12.21
C PHE A 122 -10.36 8.11 12.77
N ASN A 123 -11.64 8.44 12.63
CA ASN A 123 -12.21 9.65 13.21
C ASN A 123 -12.12 9.64 14.74
N ALA A 124 -12.37 8.50 15.40
CA ALA A 124 -12.24 8.36 16.85
C ALA A 124 -10.84 8.73 17.35
N ILE A 125 -9.79 8.40 16.55
CA ILE A 125 -8.39 8.64 16.91
C ILE A 125 -7.95 10.06 16.53
N TYR A 126 -8.16 10.46 15.27
CA TYR A 126 -7.48 11.62 14.69
C TYR A 126 -8.28 12.92 14.80
N ASN A 127 -9.59 12.84 14.94
CA ASN A 127 -10.41 14.03 15.20
C ASN A 127 -10.02 14.66 16.55
N THR A 128 -9.86 13.83 17.58
CA THR A 128 -9.47 14.31 18.92
C THR A 128 -8.00 14.74 18.96
N LYS A 129 -7.08 14.00 18.30
CA LYS A 129 -5.63 14.25 18.39
C LYS A 129 -5.15 15.41 17.53
N ARG A 130 -5.75 15.61 16.34
CA ARG A 130 -5.28 16.54 15.32
C ARG A 130 -6.37 17.41 14.70
N GLY A 131 -7.62 17.28 15.12
CA GLY A 131 -8.76 17.97 14.51
C GLY A 131 -8.99 17.55 13.04
N ILE A 132 -8.43 16.42 12.59
CA ILE A 132 -8.62 15.92 11.23
C ILE A 132 -9.95 15.17 11.19
N HIS A 133 -10.84 15.59 10.30
CA HIS A 133 -12.12 14.95 10.06
C HIS A 133 -12.15 14.23 8.73
N ILE A 134 -12.62 12.97 8.76
CA ILE A 134 -12.74 12.13 7.57
C ILE A 134 -14.23 12.00 7.24
N ASP A 135 -14.63 12.47 6.06
CA ASP A 135 -16.00 12.44 5.57
C ASP A 135 -16.20 11.34 4.53
N LEU A 136 -17.16 10.44 4.78
CA LEU A 136 -17.53 9.41 3.82
C LEU A 136 -18.69 9.87 2.96
N GLN A 137 -18.44 10.05 1.68
CA GLN A 137 -19.43 10.49 0.69
C GLN A 137 -19.80 9.35 -0.26
N SER A 138 -21.11 9.05 -0.34
CA SER A 138 -21.67 8.18 -1.37
C SER A 138 -22.70 8.95 -2.20
N LYS A 139 -22.63 8.86 -3.52
CA LYS A 139 -23.42 9.70 -4.42
C LYS A 139 -24.94 9.49 -4.33
N ASN A 140 -25.42 8.30 -3.93
CA ASN A 140 -26.85 8.00 -3.83
C ASN A 140 -27.17 7.11 -2.62
N SER A 141 -28.21 7.46 -1.88
CA SER A 141 -28.74 6.70 -0.72
C SER A 141 -29.53 5.44 -1.14
N GLY A 142 -29.00 4.62 -2.03
CA GLY A 142 -29.64 3.39 -2.52
C GLY A 142 -28.72 2.55 -3.39
N GLU A 143 -27.55 3.06 -3.73
CA GLU A 143 -26.57 2.29 -4.52
C GLU A 143 -25.89 1.22 -3.64
N LYS A 144 -25.84 -0.02 -4.16
CA LYS A 144 -25.08 -1.11 -3.56
C LYS A 144 -23.67 -1.08 -4.09
N PHE A 145 -22.69 -0.94 -3.20
CA PHE A 145 -21.27 -0.94 -3.53
C PHE A 145 -20.65 -2.33 -3.28
N ASN A 146 -21.23 -3.35 -3.91
CA ASN A 146 -20.79 -4.72 -3.73
C ASN A 146 -19.57 -5.01 -4.62
N ILE A 147 -18.52 -5.57 -4.01
CA ILE A 147 -17.30 -6.05 -4.67
C ILE A 147 -17.05 -7.49 -4.31
N LYS A 148 -16.26 -8.23 -5.11
CA LYS A 148 -15.72 -9.53 -4.75
C LYS A 148 -14.34 -9.32 -4.15
N GLY A 149 -14.14 -9.76 -2.90
CA GLY A 149 -12.88 -9.49 -2.21
C GLY A 149 -12.71 -10.22 -0.89
N ILE A 150 -11.63 -9.89 -0.21
CA ILE A 150 -11.25 -10.35 1.12
C ILE A 150 -11.36 -9.15 2.07
N GLU A 151 -12.24 -9.22 3.06
CA GLU A 151 -12.68 -8.08 3.88
C GLU A 151 -11.51 -7.37 4.56
N ASN A 152 -10.72 -8.08 5.35
CA ASN A 152 -9.57 -7.54 6.05
C ASN A 152 -8.50 -6.91 5.11
N ARG A 153 -8.42 -7.36 3.85
CA ARG A 153 -7.51 -6.79 2.85
C ARG A 153 -8.04 -5.47 2.28
N ILE A 154 -9.35 -5.36 2.12
CA ILE A 154 -9.98 -4.10 1.72
C ILE A 154 -9.90 -3.07 2.85
N GLU A 155 -10.09 -3.49 4.11
CA GLU A 155 -9.85 -2.64 5.29
C GLU A 155 -8.42 -2.13 5.33
N GLN A 156 -7.43 -3.01 5.12
CA GLN A 156 -6.00 -2.67 5.07
C GLN A 156 -5.69 -1.67 3.95
N VAL A 157 -6.30 -1.84 2.77
CA VAL A 157 -6.17 -0.89 1.65
C VAL A 157 -6.64 0.50 2.07
N LEU A 158 -7.82 0.60 2.68
CA LEU A 158 -8.38 1.89 3.09
C LEU A 158 -7.58 2.51 4.25
N ALA A 159 -7.17 1.70 5.23
CA ALA A 159 -6.32 2.14 6.33
C ALA A 159 -4.99 2.73 5.83
N ASN A 160 -4.28 2.05 4.94
CA ASN A 160 -3.03 2.56 4.34
C ASN A 160 -3.23 3.88 3.59
N LEU A 161 -4.36 4.04 2.87
CA LEU A 161 -4.67 5.30 2.18
C LEU A 161 -4.96 6.43 3.17
N LEU A 162 -5.72 6.16 4.23
CA LEU A 162 -6.05 7.14 5.27
C LEU A 162 -4.82 7.56 6.06
N GLU A 163 -3.98 6.61 6.51
CA GLU A 163 -2.70 6.90 7.18
C GLU A 163 -1.81 7.79 6.32
N ASN A 164 -1.71 7.48 5.02
CA ASN A 164 -0.96 8.30 4.10
C ASN A 164 -1.54 9.72 3.99
N SER A 165 -2.85 9.87 3.79
CA SER A 165 -3.52 11.16 3.70
C SER A 165 -3.39 11.98 4.98
N ILE A 166 -3.58 11.37 6.15
CA ILE A 166 -3.41 12.02 7.47
C ILE A 166 -1.98 12.51 7.65
N SER A 167 -0.99 11.73 7.24
CA SER A 167 0.41 12.09 7.41
C SER A 167 0.86 13.27 6.53
N PHE A 168 0.18 13.52 5.41
CA PHE A 168 0.43 14.68 4.55
C PHE A 168 -0.49 15.86 4.83
N SER A 169 -1.51 15.67 5.66
CA SER A 169 -2.44 16.71 6.07
C SER A 169 -1.91 17.50 7.27
N LYS A 170 -2.25 18.78 7.32
CA LYS A 170 -2.06 19.62 8.51
C LYS A 170 -3.21 19.39 9.50
N ASP A 171 -3.02 19.85 10.74
CA ASP A 171 -4.08 19.83 11.73
C ASP A 171 -5.28 20.65 11.27
N ASN A 172 -6.48 20.19 11.64
CA ASN A 172 -7.77 20.80 11.25
C ASN A 172 -8.08 20.75 9.74
N GLN A 173 -7.40 19.90 8.94
CA GLN A 173 -7.77 19.65 7.55
C GLN A 173 -8.77 18.49 7.44
N SER A 174 -9.47 18.44 6.30
CA SER A 174 -10.45 17.40 6.01
C SER A 174 -9.90 16.39 4.99
N ILE A 175 -10.31 15.13 5.17
CA ILE A 175 -10.07 14.05 4.21
C ILE A 175 -11.43 13.54 3.74
N VAL A 176 -11.61 13.32 2.45
CA VAL A 176 -12.86 12.82 1.88
C VAL A 176 -12.62 11.43 1.32
N VAL A 177 -13.39 10.46 1.83
CA VAL A 177 -13.52 9.12 1.25
C VAL A 177 -14.78 9.13 0.39
N LYS A 178 -14.66 8.86 -0.90
CA LYS A 178 -15.77 8.93 -1.84
C LYS A 178 -16.02 7.60 -2.51
N LEU A 179 -17.24 7.10 -2.40
CA LEU A 179 -17.75 5.94 -3.11
C LEU A 179 -18.61 6.37 -4.29
N SER A 180 -18.42 5.74 -5.44
CA SER A 180 -19.25 5.96 -6.61
C SER A 180 -19.28 4.74 -7.53
N GLN A 181 -20.39 4.51 -8.20
CA GLN A 181 -20.47 3.56 -9.29
C GLN A 181 -20.23 4.27 -10.61
N LYS A 182 -19.33 3.72 -11.44
CA LYS A 182 -19.06 4.21 -12.79
C LYS A 182 -20.13 3.72 -13.77
N LYS A 183 -20.24 4.39 -14.91
CA LYS A 183 -21.23 4.05 -15.97
C LYS A 183 -21.10 2.61 -16.48
N ASP A 184 -19.90 2.06 -16.44
CA ASP A 184 -19.59 0.67 -16.84
C ASP A 184 -19.87 -0.36 -15.72
N GLY A 185 -20.44 0.09 -14.60
CA GLY A 185 -20.79 -0.74 -13.45
C GLY A 185 -19.64 -1.06 -12.50
N LYS A 186 -18.44 -0.55 -12.74
CA LYS A 186 -17.30 -0.65 -11.82
C LYS A 186 -17.53 0.21 -10.58
N ILE A 187 -16.97 -0.20 -9.45
CA ILE A 187 -17.04 0.56 -8.19
C ILE A 187 -15.74 1.35 -8.02
N SER A 188 -15.86 2.63 -7.73
CA SER A 188 -14.73 3.51 -7.43
C SER A 188 -14.76 3.93 -5.97
N LEU A 189 -13.62 3.73 -5.28
CA LEU A 189 -13.30 4.25 -3.95
C LEU A 189 -12.18 5.27 -4.11
N SER A 190 -12.38 6.50 -3.66
CA SER A 190 -11.35 7.55 -3.73
C SER A 190 -11.10 8.12 -2.35
N VAL A 191 -9.82 8.30 -2.00
CA VAL A 191 -9.40 9.06 -0.82
C VAL A 191 -8.76 10.35 -1.32
N ILE A 192 -9.24 11.48 -0.81
CA ILE A 192 -8.88 12.83 -1.24
C ILE A 192 -8.49 13.63 0.00
N ASP A 193 -7.26 14.16 0.01
CA ASP A 193 -6.75 15.02 1.08
C ASP A 193 -6.59 16.48 0.63
N GLU A 194 -6.31 17.35 1.58
CA GLU A 194 -5.99 18.78 1.37
C GLU A 194 -4.50 19.07 1.59
N GLY A 195 -3.65 18.04 1.54
CA GLY A 195 -2.21 18.15 1.74
C GLY A 195 -1.46 18.84 0.59
N VAL A 196 -0.17 18.57 0.51
CA VAL A 196 0.71 19.20 -0.51
C VAL A 196 0.52 18.63 -1.92
N GLY A 197 -0.13 17.47 -2.05
CA GLY A 197 -0.25 16.73 -3.29
C GLY A 197 1.04 16.00 -3.70
N PHE A 198 1.01 15.37 -4.87
CA PHE A 198 2.16 14.67 -5.44
C PHE A 198 3.04 15.66 -6.23
N LYS A 199 4.35 15.65 -5.98
CA LYS A 199 5.33 16.44 -6.74
C LYS A 199 5.70 15.78 -8.08
N GLU A 200 5.51 14.48 -8.17
CA GLU A 200 5.87 13.67 -9.33
C GLU A 200 4.86 13.85 -10.47
N LYS A 201 5.39 14.08 -11.68
CA LYS A 201 4.57 14.08 -12.90
C LYS A 201 4.10 12.67 -13.27
N ASN A 202 4.94 11.66 -13.03
CA ASN A 202 4.59 10.26 -13.19
C ASN A 202 4.26 9.66 -11.83
N THR A 203 2.96 9.54 -11.56
CA THR A 203 2.44 9.02 -10.29
C THR A 203 2.62 7.51 -10.12
N ASP A 204 3.01 6.75 -11.15
CA ASP A 204 3.29 5.31 -11.00
C ASP A 204 4.47 5.04 -10.08
N LYS A 205 5.39 5.98 -9.98
CA LYS A 205 6.57 5.85 -9.10
C LYS A 205 6.21 5.79 -7.62
N ILE A 206 5.11 6.42 -7.20
CA ILE A 206 4.72 6.45 -5.79
C ILE A 206 4.26 5.09 -5.26
N PHE A 207 3.89 4.17 -6.15
CA PHE A 207 3.52 2.79 -5.82
C PHE A 207 4.72 1.85 -5.76
N LYS A 208 5.94 2.34 -6.05
CA LYS A 208 7.15 1.54 -5.86
C LYS A 208 7.43 1.37 -4.38
N ARG A 209 8.05 0.25 -4.02
CA ARG A 209 8.48 -0.04 -2.66
C ARG A 209 9.46 1.01 -2.17
N PHE A 210 9.36 1.33 -0.88
CA PHE A 210 10.25 2.28 -0.18
C PHE A 210 10.30 3.68 -0.81
N TYR A 211 9.35 3.99 -1.70
CA TYR A 211 9.26 5.33 -2.25
C TYR A 211 8.73 6.30 -1.20
N SER A 212 9.52 7.31 -0.87
CA SER A 212 9.13 8.42 0.00
C SER A 212 9.63 9.74 -0.58
N ASN A 213 8.78 10.76 -0.60
CA ASN A 213 9.12 12.10 -1.03
C ASN A 213 8.89 13.11 0.12
N ARG A 214 9.47 12.81 1.30
CA ARG A 214 9.34 13.60 2.54
C ARG A 214 10.71 13.98 3.07
N PRO A 215 11.34 15.08 2.58
CA PRO A 215 12.67 15.47 3.05
C PRO A 215 12.70 15.81 4.54
N ASP A 216 11.63 16.41 5.09
CA ASP A 216 11.59 16.87 6.49
C ASP A 216 11.13 15.80 7.49
N LYS A 217 10.61 14.67 6.99
CA LYS A 217 10.10 13.55 7.77
C LYS A 217 10.58 12.21 7.21
N PHE A 218 11.78 12.22 6.66
CA PHE A 218 12.40 11.02 6.11
C PHE A 218 12.58 9.99 7.23
N GLY A 219 11.92 8.84 7.08
CA GLY A 219 11.98 7.76 8.07
C GLY A 219 10.77 7.60 8.99
N GLU A 220 9.83 8.56 9.07
CA GLU A 220 8.59 8.38 9.85
C GLU A 220 7.64 7.32 9.24
N HIS A 221 7.82 6.97 7.95
CA HIS A 221 7.04 5.95 7.25
C HIS A 221 7.95 5.05 6.43
N SER A 222 7.63 3.77 6.32
CA SER A 222 8.43 2.77 5.59
C SER A 222 8.47 2.97 4.07
N GLY A 223 7.52 3.72 3.50
CA GLY A 223 7.32 3.83 2.05
C GLY A 223 6.72 2.57 1.41
N LEU A 224 6.17 1.65 2.22
CA LEU A 224 5.52 0.42 1.76
C LEU A 224 4.00 0.56 1.61
N GLY A 225 3.35 1.48 2.31
CA GLY A 225 1.88 1.57 2.38
C GLY A 225 1.20 1.64 1.01
N LEU A 226 1.64 2.53 0.10
CA LEU A 226 1.07 2.63 -1.24
C LEU A 226 1.42 1.42 -2.13
N ASN A 227 2.57 0.78 -1.92
CA ASN A 227 2.89 -0.48 -2.61
C ASN A 227 1.99 -1.62 -2.15
N ILE A 228 1.70 -1.72 -0.85
CA ILE A 228 0.72 -2.67 -0.29
C ILE A 228 -0.66 -2.43 -0.92
N VAL A 229 -1.11 -1.18 -0.98
CA VAL A 229 -2.38 -0.81 -1.65
C VAL A 229 -2.39 -1.33 -3.09
N LYS A 230 -1.34 -1.07 -3.87
CA LYS A 230 -1.23 -1.52 -5.26
C LYS A 230 -1.36 -3.03 -5.39
N ASN A 231 -0.59 -3.79 -4.59
CA ASN A 231 -0.59 -5.24 -4.64
C ASN A 231 -1.95 -5.84 -4.24
N LEU A 232 -2.56 -5.31 -3.18
CA LEU A 232 -3.86 -5.77 -2.73
C LEU A 232 -4.98 -5.43 -3.73
N VAL A 233 -4.94 -4.25 -4.35
CA VAL A 233 -5.90 -3.86 -5.40
C VAL A 233 -5.73 -4.74 -6.64
N ASP A 234 -4.50 -5.01 -7.07
CA ASP A 234 -4.22 -5.91 -8.20
C ASP A 234 -4.71 -7.34 -7.93
N LEU A 235 -4.55 -7.85 -6.69
CA LEU A 235 -5.10 -9.13 -6.26
C LEU A 235 -6.62 -9.21 -6.45
N HIS A 236 -7.32 -8.09 -6.20
CA HIS A 236 -8.78 -7.99 -6.36
C HIS A 236 -9.19 -7.67 -7.81
N GLY A 237 -8.26 -7.74 -8.78
CA GLY A 237 -8.51 -7.41 -10.20
C GLY A 237 -8.85 -5.93 -10.42
N GLY A 238 -8.55 -5.08 -9.45
CA GLY A 238 -8.79 -3.65 -9.50
C GLY A 238 -7.65 -2.87 -10.15
N GLN A 239 -7.83 -1.55 -10.20
CA GLN A 239 -6.83 -0.60 -10.66
C GLN A 239 -6.69 0.53 -9.64
N VAL A 240 -5.46 0.97 -9.36
CA VAL A 240 -5.21 2.15 -8.52
C VAL A 240 -4.62 3.27 -9.37
N ILE A 241 -5.12 4.50 -9.16
CA ILE A 241 -4.72 5.70 -9.88
C ILE A 241 -4.48 6.80 -8.85
N ALA A 242 -3.33 7.46 -8.95
CA ALA A 242 -3.01 8.62 -8.12
C ALA A 242 -2.96 9.88 -9.00
N SER A 243 -3.49 10.96 -8.48
CA SER A 243 -3.52 12.27 -9.14
C SER A 243 -3.54 13.40 -8.12
N ASN A 244 -3.22 14.59 -8.53
CA ASN A 244 -3.46 15.78 -7.72
C ASN A 244 -4.92 16.23 -7.87
N ASN A 245 -5.44 16.86 -6.82
CA ASN A 245 -6.77 17.45 -6.86
C ASN A 245 -6.79 18.62 -7.88
N VAL A 246 -7.77 18.60 -8.78
CA VAL A 246 -7.84 19.59 -9.89
C VAL A 246 -8.21 20.98 -9.41
N ASN A 247 -9.04 21.06 -8.37
CA ASN A 247 -9.66 22.32 -7.93
C ASN A 247 -9.08 22.91 -6.64
N LYS A 248 -8.26 22.13 -5.90
CA LYS A 248 -7.65 22.52 -4.62
C LYS A 248 -6.27 21.87 -4.50
N LYS A 249 -5.45 22.35 -3.56
CA LYS A 249 -4.26 21.62 -3.14
C LYS A 249 -4.69 20.28 -2.54
N GLY A 250 -3.88 19.24 -2.75
CA GLY A 250 -4.10 17.91 -2.16
C GLY A 250 -3.91 16.80 -3.17
N ALA A 251 -3.84 15.59 -2.64
CA ALA A 251 -3.73 14.37 -3.42
C ALA A 251 -5.10 13.66 -3.51
N LYS A 252 -5.25 12.87 -4.56
CA LYS A 252 -6.35 11.93 -4.75
C LYS A 252 -5.77 10.59 -5.13
N VAL A 253 -6.11 9.54 -4.38
CA VAL A 253 -5.88 8.15 -4.78
C VAL A 253 -7.22 7.50 -5.03
N GLU A 254 -7.41 6.96 -6.22
CA GLU A 254 -8.64 6.31 -6.67
C GLU A 254 -8.39 4.84 -6.96
N ILE A 255 -9.23 3.99 -6.36
CA ILE A 255 -9.26 2.55 -6.62
C ILE A 255 -10.52 2.26 -7.42
N ILE A 256 -10.37 1.43 -8.46
CA ILE A 256 -11.46 1.01 -9.32
C ILE A 256 -11.53 -0.51 -9.25
N PHE A 257 -12.60 -1.02 -8.63
CA PHE A 257 -12.89 -2.45 -8.59
C PHE A 257 -13.72 -2.87 -9.81
N PRO A 258 -13.50 -4.11 -10.31
CA PRO A 258 -14.26 -4.63 -11.43
C PRO A 258 -15.76 -4.74 -11.09
N LYS A 259 -16.59 -4.70 -12.13
CA LYS A 259 -18.02 -4.99 -11.99
C LYS A 259 -18.20 -6.43 -11.53
N LEU A 260 -19.11 -6.65 -10.56
CA LEU A 260 -19.55 -8.00 -10.22
C LEU A 260 -20.29 -8.63 -11.40
N ASN A 261 -19.73 -9.72 -11.91
CA ASN A 261 -20.43 -10.58 -12.87
C ASN A 261 -21.20 -11.64 -12.09
N TRP A 262 -22.51 -11.54 -12.04
CA TRP A 262 -23.40 -12.47 -11.34
C TRP A 262 -23.53 -13.84 -12.03
N TYR A 263 -22.82 -14.08 -13.14
CA TYR A 263 -22.96 -15.24 -14.03
C TYR A 263 -21.81 -16.24 -13.96
N ILE A 264 -20.93 -16.17 -12.95
CA ILE A 264 -19.85 -17.16 -12.80
C ILE A 264 -19.97 -17.75 -11.39
N GLU A 265 -20.74 -18.81 -11.30
CA GLU A 265 -20.59 -19.87 -10.30
C GLU A 265 -19.69 -20.96 -10.88
#